data_71eca118f1088b67e3ca698f357b8f83
#
_entry.id   71eca118f1088b67e3ca698f357b8f83
#
_cell.length_a   1.000
_cell.length_b   1.000
_cell.length_c   1.000
_cell.angle_alpha   90.00
_cell.angle_beta   90.00
_cell.angle_gamma   90.00
#
_symmetry.space_group_name_H-M   'P 1'
#
loop_
_entity.id
_entity.type
_entity.pdbx_description
1 polymer ?
#
loop_
_entity_poly.entity_id
_entity_poly.type
_entity_poly.pdbx_seq_one_letter_code
_entity_poly.pdbx_strand_id
1 'polypeptide(L)'
;MKISKLKKGDIVLITWIDSIAKGGWYSEREIEDFIECDKDCHTVGYFYRTINQFIILYMNTYGDEIGNLTIIPKTAIINIKLLKRSK
;
A
#
# COMPACT_ATOMS: atom_id res chain seq x y z
N MET A 1 -10.97 -2.03 7.11
CA MET A 1 -11.88 -2.49 6.05
C MET A 1 -11.33 -3.72 5.36
N LYS A 2 -12.18 -4.64 4.99
CA LYS A 2 -11.75 -5.84 4.27
C LYS A 2 -11.54 -5.55 2.78
N ILE A 3 -10.45 -6.07 2.22
CA ILE A 3 -10.12 -5.90 0.80
C ILE A 3 -11.25 -6.42 -0.10
N SER A 4 -11.90 -7.52 0.29
CA SER A 4 -12.99 -8.13 -0.48
C SER A 4 -14.22 -7.22 -0.65
N LYS A 5 -14.31 -6.14 0.12
CA LYS A 5 -15.39 -5.17 0.02
C LYS A 5 -15.10 -4.04 -0.95
N LEU A 6 -13.87 -3.96 -1.46
CA LEU A 6 -13.47 -2.89 -2.38
C LEU A 6 -13.88 -3.22 -3.81
N LYS A 7 -14.22 -2.17 -4.55
CA LYS A 7 -14.58 -2.25 -5.97
C LYS A 7 -13.68 -1.31 -6.78
N LYS A 8 -13.44 -1.66 -8.03
CA LYS A 8 -12.65 -0.83 -8.93
C LYS A 8 -13.17 0.60 -8.95
N GLY A 9 -12.27 1.56 -8.76
CA GLY A 9 -12.59 2.98 -8.73
C GLY A 9 -12.90 3.53 -7.35
N ASP A 10 -13.02 2.69 -6.31
CA ASP A 10 -13.12 3.17 -4.93
C ASP A 10 -11.86 3.96 -4.58
N ILE A 11 -12.02 5.10 -3.92
CA ILE A 11 -10.88 5.87 -3.43
C ILE A 11 -10.56 5.40 -2.03
N VAL A 12 -9.33 4.97 -1.82
CA VAL A 12 -8.90 4.38 -0.55
C VAL A 12 -7.63 5.06 -0.03
N LEU A 13 -7.50 5.06 1.28
CA LEU A 13 -6.26 5.39 1.98
C LEU A 13 -5.72 4.09 2.56
N ILE A 14 -4.51 3.70 2.14
CA ILE A 14 -3.84 2.53 2.67
C ILE A 14 -2.67 2.97 3.53
N THR A 15 -2.65 2.49 4.77
CA THR A 15 -1.51 2.64 5.67
C THR A 15 -0.74 1.33 5.63
N TRP A 16 0.54 1.40 5.32
CA TRP A 16 1.37 0.21 5.15
C TRP A 16 2.82 0.48 5.54
N ILE A 17 3.57 -0.59 5.76
CA ILE A 17 4.99 -0.51 6.10
C ILE A 17 5.79 -1.01 4.91
N ASP A 18 6.66 -0.14 4.37
CA ASP A 18 7.58 -0.53 3.31
C ASP A 18 8.72 -1.36 3.89
N SER A 19 9.13 -2.37 3.14
CA SER A 19 10.26 -3.20 3.56
C SER A 19 11.56 -2.44 3.41
N ILE A 20 12.44 -2.55 4.42
CA ILE A 20 13.75 -1.94 4.38
C ILE A 20 14.81 -3.04 4.29
N ALA A 21 15.67 -2.93 3.28
CA ALA A 21 16.86 -3.78 3.16
C ALA A 21 18.09 -2.97 3.54
N LYS A 22 18.87 -3.48 4.48
CA LYS A 22 20.11 -2.85 4.94
C LYS A 22 21.27 -3.81 4.73
N GLY A 23 22.29 -3.39 3.96
CA GLY A 23 23.52 -4.14 3.84
C GLY A 23 24.43 -3.91 5.06
N GLY A 24 25.35 -4.83 5.30
CA GLY A 24 26.35 -4.69 6.38
C GLY A 24 26.05 -5.55 7.61
N TRP A 25 26.73 -5.23 8.70
CA TRP A 25 26.64 -5.95 9.96
C TRP A 25 26.10 -5.02 11.03
N TYR A 26 25.10 -5.49 11.80
CA TYR A 26 24.39 -4.64 12.76
C TYR A 26 24.27 -5.31 14.12
N SER A 27 24.37 -4.51 15.18
CA SER A 27 24.06 -4.95 16.53
C SER A 27 22.54 -5.03 16.71
N GLU A 28 22.10 -5.78 17.71
CA GLU A 28 20.67 -5.89 18.04
C GLU A 28 20.04 -4.51 18.31
N ARG A 29 20.77 -3.63 19.01
CA ARG A 29 20.31 -2.28 19.29
C ARG A 29 20.11 -1.45 18.03
N GLU A 30 21.02 -1.56 17.06
CA GLU A 30 20.89 -0.87 15.78
C GLU A 30 19.68 -1.37 15.02
N ILE A 31 19.38 -2.66 15.05
CA ILE A 31 18.22 -3.25 14.42
C ILE A 31 16.93 -2.71 15.07
N GLU A 32 16.89 -2.65 16.41
CA GLU A 32 15.77 -2.09 17.14
C GLU A 32 15.54 -0.62 16.78
N ASP A 33 16.61 0.17 16.67
CA ASP A 33 16.53 1.58 16.26
C ASP A 33 15.95 1.72 14.85
N PHE A 34 16.30 0.83 13.93
CA PHE A 34 15.74 0.85 12.57
C PHE A 34 14.25 0.59 12.60
N ILE A 35 13.78 -0.35 13.40
CA ILE A 35 12.37 -0.68 13.53
C ILE A 35 11.59 0.50 14.12
N GLU A 36 12.13 1.16 15.15
CA GLU A 36 11.50 2.33 15.79
C GLU A 36 11.46 3.53 14.84
N CYS A 37 12.45 3.67 13.96
CA CYS A 37 12.50 4.76 13.00
C CYS A 37 11.64 4.50 11.76
N ASP A 38 11.17 3.27 11.57
CA ASP A 38 10.30 2.95 10.45
C ASP A 38 8.97 3.65 10.63
N LYS A 39 8.62 4.44 9.64
CA LYS A 39 7.36 5.17 9.63
C LYS A 39 6.40 4.50 8.67
N ASP A 40 5.12 4.56 9.02
CA ASP A 40 4.06 4.09 8.16
C ASP A 40 4.02 4.92 6.88
N CYS A 41 3.81 4.24 5.76
CA CYS A 41 3.52 4.89 4.49
C CYS A 41 2.01 5.07 4.39
N HIS A 42 1.57 6.22 3.88
CA HIS A 42 0.17 6.50 3.64
C HIS A 42 -0.02 6.77 2.16
N THR A 43 -0.83 5.94 1.51
CA THR A 43 -1.07 6.04 0.08
C THR A 43 -2.55 6.20 -0.20
N VAL A 44 -2.91 7.23 -0.97
CA VAL A 44 -4.27 7.45 -1.43
C VAL A 44 -4.31 7.19 -2.92
N GLY A 45 -5.30 6.44 -3.37
CA GLY A 45 -5.47 6.18 -4.78
C GLY A 45 -6.78 5.48 -5.08
N TYR A 46 -7.00 5.25 -6.36
CA TYR A 46 -8.15 4.47 -6.82
C TYR A 46 -7.81 2.99 -6.78
N PHE A 47 -8.68 2.21 -6.19
CA PHE A 47 -8.51 0.76 -6.17
C PHE A 47 -8.73 0.18 -7.56
N TYR A 48 -7.77 -0.59 -8.06
CA TYR A 48 -7.91 -1.33 -9.30
C TYR A 48 -8.43 -2.74 -9.04
N ARG A 49 -7.59 -3.57 -8.45
CA ARG A 49 -7.92 -4.94 -8.02
C ARG A 49 -6.77 -5.53 -7.23
N THR A 50 -6.94 -6.74 -6.76
CA THR A 50 -5.85 -7.52 -6.19
C THR A 50 -5.36 -8.51 -7.24
N ILE A 51 -4.04 -8.68 -7.33
CA ILE A 51 -3.41 -9.68 -8.18
C ILE A 51 -2.44 -10.45 -7.27
N ASN A 52 -2.67 -11.75 -7.14
CA ASN A 52 -1.90 -12.59 -6.21
C ASN A 52 -1.95 -11.99 -4.79
N GLN A 53 -0.81 -11.68 -4.19
CA GLN A 53 -0.72 -11.12 -2.84
C GLN A 53 -0.52 -9.61 -2.84
N PHE A 54 -0.92 -8.92 -3.92
CA PHE A 54 -0.72 -7.49 -4.05
C PHE A 54 -2.04 -6.74 -4.27
N ILE A 55 -2.13 -5.57 -3.65
CA ILE A 55 -3.18 -4.58 -3.96
C ILE A 55 -2.60 -3.60 -4.97
N ILE A 56 -3.37 -3.27 -5.98
CA ILE A 56 -2.95 -2.33 -7.02
C ILE A 56 -3.85 -1.10 -6.98
N LEU A 57 -3.23 0.06 -6.81
CA LEU A 57 -3.88 1.36 -6.88
C LEU A 57 -3.40 2.10 -8.12
N TYR A 58 -4.22 3.01 -8.62
CA TYR A 58 -3.84 3.88 -9.73
C TYR A 58 -4.23 5.33 -9.42
N MET A 59 -3.57 6.27 -10.09
CA MET A 59 -3.80 7.70 -9.91
C MET A 59 -4.42 8.35 -11.12
N ASN A 60 -4.20 7.78 -12.30
CA ASN A 60 -4.58 8.37 -13.57
C ASN A 60 -5.26 7.36 -14.47
N THR A 61 -6.14 7.87 -15.33
CA THR A 61 -6.76 7.08 -16.40
C THR A 61 -6.59 7.78 -17.73
N TYR A 62 -6.43 6.97 -18.79
CA TYR A 62 -6.43 7.46 -20.16
C TYR A 62 -7.10 6.40 -21.03
N GLY A 63 -8.36 6.66 -21.41
CA GLY A 63 -9.16 5.63 -22.06
C GLY A 63 -9.33 4.41 -21.17
N ASP A 64 -8.93 3.26 -21.66
CA ASP A 64 -8.96 1.99 -20.91
C ASP A 64 -7.70 1.75 -20.08
N GLU A 65 -6.71 2.62 -20.20
CA GLU A 65 -5.44 2.47 -19.52
C GLU A 65 -5.46 3.16 -18.16
N ILE A 66 -4.74 2.57 -17.22
CA ILE A 66 -4.53 3.16 -15.90
C ILE A 66 -3.04 3.44 -15.74
N GLY A 67 -2.71 4.51 -15.03
CA GLY A 67 -1.33 4.96 -14.88
C GLY A 67 -0.98 5.36 -13.46
N ASN A 68 0.33 5.53 -13.24
CA ASN A 68 0.91 5.85 -11.94
C ASN A 68 0.46 4.85 -10.90
N LEU A 69 0.86 3.60 -11.11
CA LEU A 69 0.48 2.49 -10.25
C LEU A 69 1.27 2.48 -8.95
N THR A 70 0.57 2.12 -7.87
CA THR A 70 1.20 1.73 -6.62
C THR A 70 0.81 0.28 -6.36
N ILE A 71 1.80 -0.57 -6.15
CA ILE A 71 1.60 -1.99 -5.91
C ILE A 71 2.06 -2.29 -4.50
N ILE A 72 1.11 -2.68 -3.64
CA ILE A 72 1.37 -2.87 -2.20
C ILE A 72 1.16 -4.35 -1.84
N PRO A 73 2.17 -4.99 -1.23
CA PRO A 73 1.99 -6.36 -0.73
C PRO A 73 0.93 -6.37 0.38
N LYS A 74 0.00 -7.31 0.33
CA LYS A 74 -1.04 -7.45 1.38
C LYS A 74 -0.44 -7.60 2.76
N THR A 75 0.69 -8.30 2.87
CA THR A 75 1.36 -8.53 4.15
C THR A 75 1.93 -7.25 4.78
N ALA A 76 2.14 -6.21 3.98
CA ALA A 76 2.67 -4.93 4.46
C ALA A 76 1.57 -3.97 4.94
N ILE A 77 0.31 -4.31 4.72
CA ILE A 77 -0.81 -3.40 5.01
C ILE A 77 -1.19 -3.44 6.48
N ILE A 78 -1.25 -2.26 7.09
CA ILE A 78 -1.70 -2.08 8.47
C ILE A 78 -3.20 -1.80 8.49
N ASN A 79 -3.67 -0.91 7.62
CA ASN A 79 -5.07 -0.47 7.60
C ASN A 79 -5.49 0.00 6.22
N ILE A 80 -6.77 -0.16 5.92
CA ILE A 80 -7.39 0.35 4.70
C ILE A 80 -8.63 1.15 5.12
N LYS A 81 -8.71 2.39 4.65
CA LYS A 81 -9.86 3.25 4.87
C LYS A 81 -10.49 3.61 3.54
N LEU A 82 -11.78 3.33 3.40
CA LEU A 82 -12.54 3.76 2.24
C LEU A 82 -12.86 5.24 2.37
N LEU A 83 -12.40 6.05 1.41
CA LEU A 83 -12.66 7.48 1.40
C LEU A 83 -13.88 7.83 0.57
N LYS A 84 -14.05 7.18 -0.58
CA LYS A 84 -15.19 7.41 -1.45
C LYS A 84 -15.48 6.17 -2.27
N ARG A 85 -16.74 5.78 -2.30
CA ARG A 85 -17.19 4.63 -3.08
C ARG A 85 -17.24 4.97 -4.58
N SER A 86 -16.84 4.05 -5.43
CA SER A 86 -17.01 4.17 -6.86
C SER A 86 -18.50 4.21 -7.21
N LYS A 87 -18.80 4.98 -8.23
CA LYS A 87 -20.18 5.05 -8.73
C LYS A 87 -20.51 3.88 -9.65
#